data_babbc7230bb35325e441d425c109895f
#
_entry.id   babbc7230bb35325e441d425c109895f
#
_cell.length_a   1.000
_cell.length_b   1.000
_cell.length_c   1.000
_cell.angle_alpha   90.00
_cell.angle_beta   90.00
_cell.angle_gamma   90.00
#
_symmetry.space_group_name_H-M   'P 1'
#
loop_
_entity.id
_entity.type
_entity.pdbx_description
1 polymer ?
#
loop_
_entity_poly.entity_id
_entity_poly.type
_entity_poly.pdbx_seq_one_letter_code
_entity_poly.pdbx_strand_id
1 'polypeptide(L)'
;MSNYQVIINGYQEPKKRLTTDETYKLIDEYQATKNEAIKDRLVNDNTKLVLWMARRFYGREDSMDDLFQVGMIGLIKAIENFNTSFGLKFSTYAVPLIIGEMKRYLRDNHQIKISRSIRDLAYKVLKVKDSYITKLNREPTINELANELEVEPSAVIEALLSTNIVSSLQEEVKNDDGNNLKMIDSITDDKTVVSRTNETIDLYDALKSLNQKEHRVIKQRYFEGLSQSDIAKELFISQAQVSRIERKALDNLHNYLK
;
A
#
# COMPACT_ATOMS: atom_id res chain seq x y z
N MET A 1 -12.46 20.34 20.97
CA MET A 1 -12.00 19.74 22.26
C MET A 1 -12.68 18.41 22.60
N SER A 2 -13.60 17.89 21.80
CA SER A 2 -14.50 16.77 22.18
C SER A 2 -14.05 15.37 21.79
N ASN A 3 -13.07 15.17 20.89
CA ASN A 3 -12.72 13.83 20.37
C ASN A 3 -11.62 13.11 21.17
N TYR A 4 -11.07 13.71 22.19
CA TYR A 4 -9.92 13.14 22.92
C TYR A 4 -10.33 12.33 24.16
N GLN A 5 -11.58 12.41 24.62
CA GLN A 5 -12.07 11.60 25.73
C GLN A 5 -12.41 10.16 25.34
N VAL A 6 -12.62 9.89 24.03
CA VAL A 6 -12.94 8.55 23.51
C VAL A 6 -11.71 7.65 23.45
N ILE A 7 -10.52 8.23 23.24
CA ILE A 7 -9.25 7.49 23.04
C ILE A 7 -8.73 6.81 24.31
N ILE A 8 -9.22 7.24 25.49
CA ILE A 8 -8.77 6.70 26.77
C ILE A 8 -9.95 6.07 27.53
N ASN A 9 -10.65 5.14 26.88
CA ASN A 9 -11.64 4.33 27.58
C ASN A 9 -10.92 3.51 28.67
N GLY A 10 -11.05 3.96 29.95
CA GLY A 10 -10.47 3.32 31.13
C GLY A 10 -9.35 4.13 31.83
N TYR A 11 -8.84 5.21 31.22
CA TYR A 11 -7.87 6.04 31.92
C TYR A 11 -8.58 6.94 32.95
N GLN A 12 -8.33 6.66 34.21
CA GLN A 12 -8.66 7.57 35.31
C GLN A 12 -7.43 8.40 35.66
N GLU A 13 -7.58 9.73 35.59
CA GLU A 13 -6.51 10.59 36.09
C GLU A 13 -6.16 10.23 37.54
N PRO A 14 -4.86 10.03 37.83
CA PRO A 14 -4.47 9.77 39.20
C PRO A 14 -4.85 10.97 40.07
N LYS A 15 -5.56 10.73 41.16
CA LYS A 15 -6.02 11.76 42.11
C LYS A 15 -4.84 12.60 42.68
N LYS A 16 -3.66 12.02 42.68
CA LYS A 16 -2.42 12.68 43.16
C LYS A 16 -1.27 12.20 42.26
N ARG A 17 -0.58 13.14 41.62
CA ARG A 17 0.66 12.86 40.87
C ARG A 17 1.80 12.50 41.81
N LEU A 18 2.63 11.56 41.36
CA LEU A 18 3.85 11.19 42.07
C LEU A 18 4.88 12.31 42.00
N THR A 19 5.56 12.56 43.10
CA THR A 19 6.76 13.39 43.13
C THR A 19 7.93 12.62 42.48
N THR A 20 9.01 13.32 42.13
CA THR A 20 10.19 12.68 41.54
C THR A 20 10.78 11.60 42.46
N ASP A 21 10.85 11.90 43.78
CA ASP A 21 11.40 10.95 44.78
C ASP A 21 10.50 9.73 45.00
N GLU A 22 9.17 9.93 44.98
CA GLU A 22 8.20 8.83 45.03
C GLU A 22 8.30 7.94 43.78
N THR A 23 8.49 8.55 42.61
CA THR A 23 8.67 7.82 41.35
C THR A 23 9.90 6.94 41.37
N TYR A 24 11.04 7.45 41.90
CA TYR A 24 12.28 6.66 42.00
C TYR A 24 12.11 5.48 42.95
N LYS A 25 11.55 5.73 44.13
CA LYS A 25 11.29 4.67 45.13
C LYS A 25 10.39 3.56 44.53
N LEU A 26 9.34 3.94 43.84
CA LEU A 26 8.43 2.98 43.22
C LEU A 26 9.09 2.22 42.05
N ILE A 27 9.96 2.86 41.28
CA ILE A 27 10.72 2.18 40.23
C ILE A 27 11.67 1.14 40.83
N ASP A 28 12.45 1.53 41.85
CA ASP A 28 13.37 0.61 42.52
C ASP A 28 12.62 -0.56 43.19
N GLU A 29 11.48 -0.30 43.82
CA GLU A 29 10.60 -1.31 44.40
C GLU A 29 10.03 -2.24 43.35
N TYR A 30 9.55 -1.70 42.20
CA TYR A 30 9.05 -2.51 41.08
C TYR A 30 10.16 -3.40 40.48
N GLN A 31 11.35 -2.84 40.30
CA GLN A 31 12.47 -3.60 39.73
C GLN A 31 12.90 -4.75 40.64
N ALA A 32 12.80 -4.57 41.97
CA ALA A 32 13.12 -5.60 42.96
C ALA A 32 12.00 -6.66 43.10
N THR A 33 10.72 -6.23 43.11
CA THR A 33 9.58 -7.11 43.46
C THR A 33 8.79 -7.60 42.26
N LYS A 34 8.89 -6.92 41.11
CA LYS A 34 8.05 -7.14 39.89
C LYS A 34 6.55 -7.09 40.19
N ASN A 35 6.14 -6.29 41.17
CA ASN A 35 4.75 -6.15 41.56
C ASN A 35 3.96 -5.36 40.50
N GLU A 36 2.97 -6.03 39.87
CA GLU A 36 2.12 -5.45 38.81
C GLU A 36 1.36 -4.21 39.28
N ALA A 37 0.89 -4.15 40.53
CA ALA A 37 0.17 -2.99 41.05
C ALA A 37 1.03 -1.73 41.08
N ILE A 38 2.33 -1.89 41.35
CA ILE A 38 3.32 -0.76 41.34
C ILE A 38 3.53 -0.33 39.88
N LYS A 39 3.68 -1.28 38.98
CA LYS A 39 3.81 -1.00 37.52
C LYS A 39 2.62 -0.21 37.01
N ASP A 40 1.40 -0.66 37.29
CA ASP A 40 0.17 0.00 36.86
C ASP A 40 0.09 1.43 37.39
N ARG A 41 0.50 1.66 38.63
CA ARG A 41 0.53 3.00 39.19
C ARG A 41 1.54 3.91 38.50
N LEU A 42 2.77 3.42 38.22
CA LEU A 42 3.80 4.16 37.49
C LEU A 42 3.38 4.46 36.04
N VAL A 43 2.76 3.49 35.39
CA VAL A 43 2.22 3.63 34.02
C VAL A 43 1.12 4.69 34.00
N ASN A 44 0.13 4.60 34.89
CA ASN A 44 -0.99 5.53 34.96
C ASN A 44 -0.53 6.97 35.23
N ASP A 45 0.46 7.18 36.09
CA ASP A 45 1.01 8.53 36.40
C ASP A 45 1.69 9.16 35.15
N ASN A 46 2.30 8.34 34.29
CA ASN A 46 3.05 8.78 33.13
C ASN A 46 2.27 8.68 31.79
N THR A 47 1.03 8.23 31.80
CA THR A 47 0.19 8.07 30.59
C THR A 47 0.05 9.37 29.79
N LYS A 48 -0.06 10.52 30.48
CA LYS A 48 -0.13 11.83 29.82
C LYS A 48 1.14 12.18 29.02
N LEU A 49 2.31 11.71 29.47
CA LEU A 49 3.56 11.89 28.75
C LEU A 49 3.51 11.16 27.40
N VAL A 50 3.02 9.92 27.39
CA VAL A 50 2.85 9.13 26.17
C VAL A 50 1.86 9.80 25.21
N LEU A 51 0.71 10.24 25.73
CA LEU A 51 -0.29 10.94 24.94
C LEU A 51 0.26 12.22 24.30
N TRP A 52 1.05 13.00 25.06
CA TRP A 52 1.66 14.21 24.52
C TRP A 52 2.68 13.91 23.43
N MET A 53 3.45 12.82 23.56
CA MET A 53 4.37 12.37 22.51
C MET A 53 3.61 11.88 21.27
N ALA A 54 2.56 11.08 21.43
CA ALA A 54 1.76 10.55 20.32
C ALA A 54 1.15 11.69 19.46
N ARG A 55 0.72 12.77 20.09
CA ARG A 55 0.19 13.97 19.37
C ARG A 55 1.20 14.58 18.40
N ARG A 56 2.49 14.45 18.58
CA ARG A 56 3.51 14.95 17.64
C ARG A 56 3.53 14.19 16.32
N PHE A 57 2.93 12.99 16.29
CA PHE A 57 2.80 12.16 15.11
C PHE A 57 1.39 12.20 14.51
N TYR A 58 0.49 13.03 15.08
CA TYR A 58 -0.86 13.22 14.55
C TYR A 58 -0.83 13.81 13.13
N GLY A 59 -1.70 13.30 12.26
CA GLY A 59 -1.75 13.70 10.84
C GLY A 59 -1.04 12.76 9.89
N ARG A 60 -0.47 11.65 10.39
CA ARG A 60 -0.06 10.50 9.60
C ARG A 60 -1.20 9.49 9.55
N GLU A 61 -1.16 8.57 8.58
CA GLU A 61 -2.23 7.60 8.29
C GLU A 61 -2.52 6.61 9.42
N ASP A 62 -1.61 6.48 10.38
CA ASP A 62 -1.74 5.54 11.48
C ASP A 62 -2.76 6.04 12.53
N SER A 63 -3.47 5.08 13.13
CA SER A 63 -4.39 5.33 14.22
C SER A 63 -3.66 5.94 15.41
N MET A 64 -4.22 7.01 15.98
CA MET A 64 -3.72 7.62 17.21
C MET A 64 -3.68 6.62 18.37
N ASP A 65 -4.64 5.68 18.39
CA ASP A 65 -4.73 4.64 19.39
C ASP A 65 -3.57 3.66 19.29
N ASP A 66 -3.18 3.26 18.09
CA ASP A 66 -2.05 2.38 17.86
C ASP A 66 -0.74 3.04 18.29
N LEU A 67 -0.53 4.30 17.92
CA LEU A 67 0.63 5.07 18.36
C LEU A 67 0.70 5.21 19.87
N PHE A 68 -0.45 5.42 20.51
CA PHE A 68 -0.53 5.48 21.96
C PHE A 68 -0.16 4.14 22.59
N GLN A 69 -0.71 3.01 22.11
CA GLN A 69 -0.38 1.67 22.61
C GLN A 69 1.12 1.34 22.44
N VAL A 70 1.68 1.66 21.29
CA VAL A 70 3.12 1.46 21.04
C VAL A 70 3.96 2.36 21.94
N GLY A 71 3.53 3.59 22.18
CA GLY A 71 4.16 4.50 23.13
C GLY A 71 4.12 3.98 24.56
N MET A 72 3.02 3.31 24.97
CA MET A 72 2.90 2.65 26.27
C MET A 72 3.90 1.50 26.41
N ILE A 73 4.17 0.73 25.34
CA ILE A 73 5.25 -0.28 25.35
C ILE A 73 6.61 0.40 25.62
N GLY A 74 6.86 1.54 24.97
CA GLY A 74 8.08 2.33 25.21
C GLY A 74 8.21 2.82 26.65
N LEU A 75 7.10 3.26 27.26
CA LEU A 75 7.04 3.67 28.67
C LEU A 75 7.34 2.50 29.61
N ILE A 76 6.74 1.33 29.38
CA ILE A 76 6.97 0.12 30.19
C ILE A 76 8.46 -0.26 30.14
N LYS A 77 9.06 -0.29 28.96
CA LYS A 77 10.51 -0.52 28.79
C LYS A 77 11.35 0.50 29.55
N ALA A 78 10.90 1.75 29.58
CA ALA A 78 11.59 2.80 30.34
C ALA A 78 11.53 2.53 31.85
N ILE A 79 10.37 2.14 32.40
CA ILE A 79 10.20 1.80 33.82
C ILE A 79 11.07 0.60 34.20
N GLU A 80 11.14 -0.40 33.33
CA GLU A 80 11.91 -1.62 33.59
C GLU A 80 13.43 -1.41 33.62
N ASN A 81 13.92 -0.49 32.78
CA ASN A 81 15.36 -0.31 32.57
C ASN A 81 15.93 0.99 33.13
N PHE A 82 15.12 1.84 33.74
CA PHE A 82 15.61 3.09 34.32
C PHE A 82 16.48 2.85 35.53
N ASN A 83 17.65 3.48 35.55
CA ASN A 83 18.53 3.44 36.70
C ASN A 83 18.48 4.76 37.46
N THR A 84 17.96 4.72 38.68
CA THR A 84 17.78 5.87 39.57
C THR A 84 19.09 6.51 40.03
N SER A 85 20.21 5.75 39.97
CA SER A 85 21.53 6.23 40.41
C SER A 85 22.12 7.32 39.52
N PHE A 86 21.64 7.50 38.29
CA PHE A 86 22.17 8.51 37.37
C PHE A 86 21.72 9.94 37.69
N GLY A 87 20.80 10.15 38.62
CA GLY A 87 20.31 11.48 39.02
C GLY A 87 19.54 12.23 37.91
N LEU A 88 19.16 11.55 36.84
CA LEU A 88 18.40 12.12 35.72
C LEU A 88 16.91 11.96 35.98
N LYS A 89 16.10 12.96 35.58
CA LYS A 89 14.64 12.83 35.65
C LYS A 89 14.15 11.66 34.79
N PHE A 90 13.22 10.85 35.30
CA PHE A 90 12.64 9.72 34.63
C PHE A 90 12.10 10.09 33.22
N SER A 91 11.43 11.25 33.11
CA SER A 91 10.92 11.73 31.81
C SER A 91 12.01 11.94 30.77
N THR A 92 13.21 12.37 31.17
CA THR A 92 14.35 12.57 30.25
C THR A 92 14.80 11.25 29.62
N TYR A 93 14.73 10.15 30.37
CA TYR A 93 15.05 8.82 29.91
C TYR A 93 13.87 8.18 29.12
N ALA A 94 12.64 8.35 29.60
CA ALA A 94 11.46 7.72 29.01
C ALA A 94 11.09 8.30 27.62
N VAL A 95 11.19 9.61 27.43
CA VAL A 95 10.79 10.29 26.19
C VAL A 95 11.50 9.75 24.95
N PRO A 96 12.83 9.59 24.91
CA PRO A 96 13.51 8.98 23.76
C PRO A 96 13.06 7.55 23.45
N LEU A 97 12.80 6.74 24.48
CA LEU A 97 12.33 5.36 24.31
C LEU A 97 10.91 5.31 23.75
N ILE A 98 10.00 6.11 24.29
CA ILE A 98 8.62 6.24 23.80
C ILE A 98 8.63 6.66 22.32
N ILE A 99 9.37 7.71 21.97
CA ILE A 99 9.48 8.20 20.58
C ILE A 99 10.17 7.15 19.70
N GLY A 100 11.14 6.43 20.21
CA GLY A 100 11.85 5.37 19.48
C GLY A 100 10.92 4.25 19.05
N GLU A 101 10.06 3.75 19.97
CA GLU A 101 9.07 2.72 19.66
C GLU A 101 8.02 3.25 18.66
N MET A 102 7.50 4.46 18.84
CA MET A 102 6.56 5.06 17.90
C MET A 102 7.16 5.22 16.50
N LYS A 103 8.39 5.72 16.40
CA LYS A 103 9.10 5.84 15.11
C LYS A 103 9.35 4.48 14.45
N ARG A 104 9.67 3.46 15.26
CA ARG A 104 9.84 2.10 14.77
C ARG A 104 8.55 1.55 14.20
N TYR A 105 7.45 1.69 14.94
CA TYR A 105 6.12 1.29 14.48
C TYR A 105 5.76 1.98 13.16
N LEU A 106 5.83 3.31 13.08
CA LEU A 106 5.55 4.08 11.87
C LEU A 106 6.42 3.66 10.68
N ARG A 107 7.66 3.23 10.93
CA ARG A 107 8.53 2.75 9.88
C ARG A 107 8.16 1.36 9.39
N ASP A 108 7.73 0.48 10.30
CA ASP A 108 7.54 -0.94 10.02
C ASP A 108 6.07 -1.26 9.64
N ASN A 109 5.11 -0.38 9.97
CA ASN A 109 3.67 -0.55 9.76
C ASN A 109 3.14 0.14 8.49
N HIS A 110 3.86 0.03 7.38
CA HIS A 110 3.33 0.49 6.09
C HIS A 110 2.54 -0.61 5.40
N GLN A 111 1.42 -0.25 4.77
CA GLN A 111 0.57 -1.17 4.00
C GLN A 111 1.35 -1.83 2.86
N ILE A 112 2.26 -1.09 2.22
CA ILE A 112 3.18 -1.61 1.19
C ILE A 112 4.60 -1.59 1.76
N LYS A 113 5.28 -2.75 1.69
CA LYS A 113 6.67 -2.88 2.12
C LYS A 113 7.60 -2.21 1.12
N ILE A 114 8.21 -1.10 1.52
CA ILE A 114 9.21 -0.36 0.76
C ILE A 114 10.61 -0.67 1.31
N SER A 115 11.59 -0.91 0.43
CA SER A 115 12.98 -1.14 0.84
C SER A 115 13.55 0.08 1.57
N ARG A 116 14.52 -0.15 2.46
CA ARG A 116 15.17 0.95 3.20
C ARG A 116 15.90 1.91 2.25
N SER A 117 16.56 1.38 1.24
CA SER A 117 17.29 2.17 0.24
C SER A 117 16.38 3.15 -0.51
N ILE A 118 15.20 2.68 -0.96
CA ILE A 118 14.22 3.54 -1.65
C ILE A 118 13.69 4.61 -0.71
N ARG A 119 13.40 4.26 0.55
CA ARG A 119 12.90 5.22 1.56
C ARG A 119 13.94 6.28 1.90
N ASP A 120 15.20 5.89 2.06
CA ASP A 120 16.29 6.83 2.33
C ASP A 120 16.51 7.76 1.14
N LEU A 121 16.41 7.23 -0.08
CA LEU A 121 16.46 8.03 -1.31
C LEU A 121 15.27 8.99 -1.38
N ALA A 122 14.05 8.53 -1.10
CA ALA A 122 12.85 9.36 -1.07
C ALA A 122 12.99 10.55 -0.10
N TYR A 123 13.53 10.30 1.10
CA TYR A 123 13.80 11.37 2.05
C TYR A 123 14.80 12.41 1.51
N LYS A 124 15.89 11.96 0.85
CA LYS A 124 16.86 12.86 0.21
C LYS A 124 16.23 13.66 -0.92
N VAL A 125 15.44 13.00 -1.78
CA VAL A 125 14.72 13.64 -2.90
C VAL A 125 13.79 14.75 -2.38
N LEU A 126 12.96 14.46 -1.37
CA LEU A 126 12.09 15.48 -0.78
C LEU A 126 12.86 16.65 -0.19
N LYS A 127 13.97 16.39 0.51
CA LYS A 127 14.81 17.44 1.08
C LYS A 127 15.43 18.34 0.00
N VAL A 128 15.90 17.76 -1.11
CA VAL A 128 16.43 18.54 -2.25
C VAL A 128 15.29 19.33 -2.90
N LYS A 129 14.12 18.71 -3.12
CA LYS A 129 12.93 19.38 -3.64
C LYS A 129 12.57 20.61 -2.81
N ASP A 130 12.50 20.50 -1.50
CA ASP A 130 12.20 21.61 -0.58
C ASP A 130 13.28 22.72 -0.69
N SER A 131 14.55 22.35 -0.83
CA SER A 131 15.63 23.32 -1.00
C SER A 131 15.53 24.10 -2.31
N TYR A 132 15.11 23.46 -3.40
CA TYR A 132 14.87 24.12 -4.69
C TYR A 132 13.71 25.09 -4.63
N ILE A 133 12.59 24.67 -4.02
CA ILE A 133 11.40 25.52 -3.83
C ILE A 133 11.79 26.78 -3.03
N THR A 134 12.56 26.59 -1.95
CA THR A 134 12.98 27.70 -1.08
C THR A 134 13.95 28.65 -1.76
N LYS A 135 14.92 28.14 -2.55
CA LYS A 135 15.96 28.96 -3.17
C LYS A 135 15.56 29.55 -4.51
N LEU A 136 14.86 28.78 -5.35
CA LEU A 136 14.56 29.11 -6.73
C LEU A 136 13.09 29.42 -7.00
N ASN A 137 12.24 29.29 -5.99
CA ASN A 137 10.78 29.49 -6.05
C ASN A 137 10.10 28.69 -7.19
N ARG A 138 10.67 27.52 -7.53
CA ARG A 138 10.12 26.57 -8.51
C ARG A 138 10.38 25.12 -8.09
N GLU A 139 9.57 24.20 -8.59
CA GLU A 139 9.85 22.78 -8.43
C GLU A 139 11.00 22.33 -9.36
N PRO A 140 11.89 21.44 -8.87
CA PRO A 140 12.94 20.84 -9.70
C PRO A 140 12.34 19.78 -10.62
N THR A 141 12.96 19.60 -11.79
CA THR A 141 12.68 18.48 -12.68
C THR A 141 13.29 17.18 -12.14
N ILE A 142 12.79 16.01 -12.63
CA ILE A 142 13.33 14.70 -12.25
C ILE A 142 14.84 14.61 -12.58
N ASN A 143 15.26 15.17 -13.73
CA ASN A 143 16.66 15.16 -14.12
C ASN A 143 17.54 16.03 -13.20
N GLU A 144 17.05 17.19 -12.74
CA GLU A 144 17.78 18.03 -11.78
C GLU A 144 17.94 17.32 -10.43
N LEU A 145 16.89 16.63 -9.94
CA LEU A 145 16.97 15.82 -8.73
C LEU A 145 17.94 14.66 -8.86
N ALA A 146 17.92 13.97 -10.02
CA ALA A 146 18.81 12.86 -10.31
C ALA A 146 20.28 13.29 -10.36
N ASN A 147 20.57 14.42 -11.01
CA ASN A 147 21.91 14.99 -11.08
C ASN A 147 22.43 15.44 -9.72
N GLU A 148 21.59 16.11 -8.90
CA GLU A 148 21.97 16.59 -7.57
C GLU A 148 22.27 15.45 -6.59
N LEU A 149 21.55 14.31 -6.74
CA LEU A 149 21.69 13.14 -5.88
C LEU A 149 22.63 12.07 -6.46
N GLU A 150 23.17 12.30 -7.66
CA GLU A 150 24.04 11.35 -8.38
C GLU A 150 23.40 9.95 -8.55
N VAL A 151 22.11 9.93 -8.92
CA VAL A 151 21.34 8.69 -9.13
C VAL A 151 20.64 8.71 -10.49
N GLU A 152 20.23 7.54 -10.95
CA GLU A 152 19.44 7.40 -12.18
C GLU A 152 18.05 8.07 -12.05
N PRO A 153 17.53 8.72 -13.10
CA PRO A 153 16.19 9.33 -13.07
C PRO A 153 15.06 8.34 -12.71
N SER A 154 15.19 7.08 -13.12
CA SER A 154 14.28 5.99 -12.78
C SER A 154 14.20 5.75 -11.26
N ALA A 155 15.34 5.81 -10.56
CA ALA A 155 15.38 5.66 -9.11
C ALA A 155 14.69 6.83 -8.37
N VAL A 156 14.78 8.05 -8.91
CA VAL A 156 14.07 9.23 -8.37
C VAL A 156 12.56 9.04 -8.54
N ILE A 157 12.10 8.55 -9.69
CA ILE A 157 10.67 8.25 -9.93
C ILE A 157 10.17 7.20 -8.94
N GLU A 158 10.92 6.10 -8.80
CA GLU A 158 10.57 5.02 -7.85
C GLU A 158 10.50 5.54 -6.41
N ALA A 159 11.46 6.37 -6.01
CA ALA A 159 11.48 7.00 -4.70
C ALA A 159 10.27 7.92 -4.47
N LEU A 160 9.90 8.75 -5.44
CA LEU A 160 8.72 9.62 -5.35
C LEU A 160 7.41 8.81 -5.31
N LEU A 161 7.28 7.77 -6.14
CA LEU A 161 6.12 6.88 -6.12
C LEU A 161 5.97 6.15 -4.78
N SER A 162 7.09 5.84 -4.12
CA SER A 162 7.09 5.18 -2.81
C SER A 162 6.55 6.06 -1.67
N THR A 163 6.45 7.37 -1.88
CA THR A 163 5.88 8.30 -0.88
C THR A 163 4.37 8.49 -1.03
N ASN A 164 3.77 7.93 -2.09
CA ASN A 164 2.33 8.02 -2.30
C ASN A 164 1.57 7.21 -1.25
N ILE A 165 0.49 7.82 -0.78
CA ILE A 165 -0.44 7.24 0.17
C ILE A 165 -1.32 6.22 -0.55
N VAL A 166 -1.55 5.07 0.06
CA VAL A 166 -2.47 4.05 -0.47
C VAL A 166 -3.88 4.40 -0.02
N SER A 167 -4.76 4.69 -0.97
CA SER A 167 -6.18 4.96 -0.70
C SER A 167 -6.98 3.67 -0.68
N SER A 168 -8.07 3.65 0.09
CA SER A 168 -9.00 2.52 0.10
C SER A 168 -9.89 2.54 -1.14
N LEU A 169 -10.02 1.40 -1.82
CA LEU A 169 -11.00 1.25 -2.92
C LEU A 169 -12.45 1.43 -2.45
N GLN A 170 -12.72 1.31 -1.15
CA GLN A 170 -14.04 1.51 -0.56
C GLN A 170 -14.27 2.97 -0.14
N GLU A 171 -13.28 3.84 -0.32
CA GLU A 171 -13.41 5.26 0.00
C GLU A 171 -14.46 5.92 -0.91
N GLU A 172 -15.31 6.75 -0.30
CA GLU A 172 -16.35 7.47 -1.02
C GLU A 172 -15.75 8.70 -1.72
N VAL A 173 -15.87 8.71 -3.04
CA VAL A 173 -15.51 9.85 -3.87
C VAL A 173 -16.77 10.69 -4.11
N LYS A 174 -16.78 11.93 -3.67
CA LYS A 174 -17.90 12.86 -3.92
C LYS A 174 -17.87 13.27 -5.39
N ASN A 175 -18.91 12.91 -6.13
CA ASN A 175 -19.18 13.49 -7.44
C ASN A 175 -19.98 14.79 -7.29
N ASP A 176 -19.85 15.69 -8.27
CA ASP A 176 -20.58 16.94 -8.35
C ASP A 176 -22.12 16.78 -8.28
N ASP A 177 -22.62 15.59 -8.61
CA ASP A 177 -24.06 15.22 -8.58
C ASP A 177 -24.56 14.77 -7.19
N GLY A 178 -23.71 14.78 -6.15
CA GLY A 178 -24.11 14.46 -4.78
C GLY A 178 -24.31 12.96 -4.50
N ASN A 179 -24.01 12.08 -5.44
CA ASN A 179 -24.04 10.63 -5.25
C ASN A 179 -22.70 10.17 -4.67
N ASN A 180 -22.75 9.40 -3.57
CA ASN A 180 -21.57 8.76 -2.99
C ASN A 180 -21.19 7.55 -3.86
N LEU A 181 -20.25 7.73 -4.79
CA LEU A 181 -19.63 6.62 -5.52
C LEU A 181 -18.38 6.16 -4.77
N LYS A 182 -18.14 4.86 -4.73
CA LYS A 182 -16.89 4.32 -4.20
C LYS A 182 -15.80 4.42 -5.26
N MET A 183 -14.54 4.56 -4.84
CA MET A 183 -13.40 4.59 -5.76
C MET A 183 -13.36 3.36 -6.68
N ILE A 184 -13.76 2.18 -6.16
CA ILE A 184 -13.84 0.93 -6.96
C ILE A 184 -14.80 1.05 -8.14
N ASP A 185 -15.89 1.81 -8.00
CA ASP A 185 -16.91 1.95 -9.05
C ASP A 185 -16.42 2.85 -10.21
N SER A 186 -15.36 3.66 -9.97
CA SER A 186 -14.74 4.51 -10.98
C SER A 186 -13.62 3.82 -11.77
N ILE A 187 -13.16 2.65 -11.30
CA ILE A 187 -12.11 1.89 -11.98
C ILE A 187 -12.76 1.04 -13.06
N THR A 188 -12.44 1.35 -14.32
CA THR A 188 -12.92 0.56 -15.47
C THR A 188 -12.18 -0.76 -15.56
N ASP A 189 -12.92 -1.84 -15.84
CA ASP A 189 -12.32 -3.12 -16.22
C ASP A 189 -11.46 -2.96 -17.47
N ASP A 190 -10.40 -3.74 -17.56
CA ASP A 190 -9.52 -3.71 -18.72
C ASP A 190 -10.33 -4.05 -19.98
N LYS A 191 -10.47 -3.08 -20.89
CA LYS A 191 -11.27 -3.20 -22.12
C LYS A 191 -10.96 -4.47 -22.93
N THR A 192 -9.81 -5.08 -22.67
CA THR A 192 -9.36 -6.31 -23.32
C THR A 192 -10.24 -7.51 -23.04
N VAL A 193 -10.88 -7.63 -21.89
CA VAL A 193 -11.73 -8.80 -21.54
C VAL A 193 -13.06 -8.73 -22.30
N VAL A 194 -13.72 -7.58 -22.27
CA VAL A 194 -15.00 -7.37 -22.97
C VAL A 194 -14.80 -7.44 -24.49
N SER A 195 -13.75 -6.83 -25.02
CA SER A 195 -13.37 -6.86 -26.42
C SER A 195 -13.12 -8.30 -26.91
N ARG A 196 -12.29 -9.07 -26.18
CA ARG A 196 -12.03 -10.48 -26.51
C ARG A 196 -13.29 -11.36 -26.48
N THR A 197 -14.20 -11.11 -25.54
CA THR A 197 -15.46 -11.84 -25.45
C THR A 197 -16.34 -11.56 -26.70
N ASN A 198 -16.46 -10.29 -27.07
CA ASN A 198 -17.22 -9.90 -28.27
C ASN A 198 -16.57 -10.46 -29.54
N GLU A 199 -15.26 -10.32 -29.71
CA GLU A 199 -14.50 -10.90 -30.82
C GLU A 199 -14.69 -12.42 -30.91
N THR A 200 -14.77 -13.11 -29.77
CA THR A 200 -15.02 -14.55 -29.74
C THR A 200 -16.44 -14.88 -30.18
N ILE A 201 -17.43 -14.14 -29.71
CA ILE A 201 -18.83 -14.32 -30.12
C ILE A 201 -18.98 -14.07 -31.65
N ASP A 202 -18.44 -12.96 -32.13
CA ASP A 202 -18.46 -12.60 -33.56
C ASP A 202 -17.77 -13.68 -34.40
N LEU A 203 -16.65 -14.24 -33.95
CA LEU A 203 -15.98 -15.34 -34.63
C LEU A 203 -16.83 -16.60 -34.68
N TYR A 204 -17.52 -16.96 -33.58
CA TYR A 204 -18.42 -18.13 -33.59
C TYR A 204 -19.60 -17.94 -34.52
N ASP A 205 -20.16 -16.75 -34.64
CA ASP A 205 -21.26 -16.45 -35.54
C ASP A 205 -20.78 -16.42 -36.99
N ALA A 206 -19.59 -15.88 -37.23
CA ALA A 206 -18.95 -15.97 -38.56
C ALA A 206 -18.70 -17.43 -38.98
N LEU A 207 -18.25 -18.29 -38.08
CA LEU A 207 -18.06 -19.72 -38.38
C LEU A 207 -19.35 -20.43 -38.71
N LYS A 208 -20.51 -20.07 -38.14
CA LYS A 208 -21.82 -20.61 -38.46
C LYS A 208 -22.30 -20.21 -39.87
N SER A 209 -21.82 -19.07 -40.40
CA SER A 209 -22.18 -18.60 -41.74
C SER A 209 -21.49 -19.37 -42.86
N LEU A 210 -20.43 -20.13 -42.55
CA LEU A 210 -19.72 -20.95 -43.53
C LEU A 210 -20.54 -22.16 -43.96
N ASN A 211 -20.38 -22.59 -45.22
CA ASN A 211 -20.97 -23.85 -45.67
C ASN A 211 -20.29 -25.06 -44.98
N GLN A 212 -20.96 -26.23 -45.00
CA GLN A 212 -20.49 -27.42 -44.28
C GLN A 212 -19.05 -27.85 -44.65
N LYS A 213 -18.66 -27.70 -45.92
CA LYS A 213 -17.31 -28.05 -46.37
C LYS A 213 -16.27 -27.05 -45.92
N GLU A 214 -16.56 -25.77 -46.01
CA GLU A 214 -15.69 -24.68 -45.52
C GLU A 214 -15.52 -24.77 -44.02
N HIS A 215 -16.61 -24.93 -43.26
CA HIS A 215 -16.57 -25.07 -41.79
C HIS A 215 -15.72 -26.26 -41.36
N ARG A 216 -15.88 -27.46 -42.04
CA ARG A 216 -15.12 -28.66 -41.72
C ARG A 216 -13.63 -28.45 -41.96
N VAL A 217 -13.24 -27.86 -43.09
CA VAL A 217 -11.83 -27.55 -43.38
C VAL A 217 -11.22 -26.60 -42.39
N ILE A 218 -11.90 -25.51 -42.05
CA ILE A 218 -11.42 -24.51 -41.04
C ILE A 218 -11.30 -25.18 -39.68
N LYS A 219 -12.30 -25.96 -39.25
CA LYS A 219 -12.25 -26.66 -37.95
C LYS A 219 -11.06 -27.61 -37.85
N GLN A 220 -10.88 -28.48 -38.86
CA GLN A 220 -9.77 -29.44 -38.86
C GLN A 220 -8.41 -28.76 -38.95
N ARG A 221 -8.30 -27.64 -39.68
CA ARG A 221 -7.04 -26.92 -39.87
C ARG A 221 -6.62 -26.15 -38.63
N TYR A 222 -7.52 -25.36 -38.05
CA TYR A 222 -7.18 -24.37 -37.00
C TYR A 222 -7.52 -24.83 -35.59
N PHE A 223 -8.48 -25.75 -35.42
CA PHE A 223 -8.85 -26.24 -34.07
C PHE A 223 -8.32 -27.66 -33.80
N GLU A 224 -8.19 -28.50 -34.85
CA GLU A 224 -7.68 -29.87 -34.71
C GLU A 224 -6.20 -30.00 -35.15
N GLY A 225 -5.62 -28.96 -35.76
CA GLY A 225 -4.18 -28.88 -36.09
C GLY A 225 -3.75 -29.76 -37.28
N LEU A 226 -4.67 -30.26 -38.10
CA LEU A 226 -4.37 -31.15 -39.23
C LEU A 226 -3.69 -30.42 -40.38
N SER A 227 -2.82 -31.10 -41.13
CA SER A 227 -2.23 -30.55 -42.35
C SER A 227 -3.23 -30.56 -43.50
N GLN A 228 -3.07 -29.68 -44.51
CA GLN A 228 -3.92 -29.68 -45.71
C GLN A 228 -3.90 -31.04 -46.43
N SER A 229 -2.77 -31.76 -46.37
CA SER A 229 -2.64 -33.10 -46.98
C SER A 229 -3.43 -34.16 -46.22
N ASP A 230 -3.51 -34.08 -44.88
CA ASP A 230 -4.29 -35.02 -44.08
C ASP A 230 -5.78 -34.76 -44.21
N ILE A 231 -6.19 -33.50 -44.23
CA ILE A 231 -7.58 -33.06 -44.52
C ILE A 231 -8.00 -33.56 -45.94
N ALA A 232 -7.12 -33.45 -46.93
CA ALA A 232 -7.36 -33.93 -48.29
C ALA A 232 -7.62 -35.44 -48.34
N LYS A 233 -6.84 -36.23 -47.59
CA LYS A 233 -7.05 -37.68 -47.47
C LYS A 233 -8.40 -38.01 -46.82
N GLU A 234 -8.74 -37.33 -45.72
CA GLU A 234 -9.98 -37.55 -44.98
C GLU A 234 -11.23 -37.18 -45.79
N LEU A 235 -11.16 -36.08 -46.54
CA LEU A 235 -12.27 -35.59 -47.37
C LEU A 235 -12.31 -36.19 -48.76
N PHE A 236 -11.36 -37.06 -49.11
CA PHE A 236 -11.23 -37.70 -50.44
C PHE A 236 -11.15 -36.69 -51.59
N ILE A 237 -10.42 -35.60 -51.41
CA ILE A 237 -10.18 -34.53 -52.40
C ILE A 237 -8.70 -34.25 -52.55
N SER A 238 -8.31 -33.46 -53.55
CA SER A 238 -6.90 -33.07 -53.69
C SER A 238 -6.48 -31.98 -52.67
N GLN A 239 -5.19 -31.96 -52.27
CA GLN A 239 -4.65 -30.91 -51.41
C GLN A 239 -4.88 -29.52 -52.01
N ALA A 240 -4.79 -29.37 -53.35
CA ALA A 240 -5.05 -28.10 -54.00
C ALA A 240 -6.52 -27.64 -53.84
N GLN A 241 -7.48 -28.57 -53.78
CA GLN A 241 -8.89 -28.27 -53.49
C GLN A 241 -9.07 -27.84 -52.02
N VAL A 242 -8.41 -28.50 -51.07
CA VAL A 242 -8.44 -28.07 -49.67
C VAL A 242 -7.90 -26.64 -49.51
N SER A 243 -6.76 -26.33 -50.14
CA SER A 243 -6.18 -24.99 -50.13
C SER A 243 -7.12 -23.91 -50.69
N ARG A 244 -7.85 -24.24 -51.79
CA ARG A 244 -8.85 -23.30 -52.37
C ARG A 244 -10.05 -23.11 -51.44
N ILE A 245 -10.56 -24.18 -50.82
CA ILE A 245 -11.67 -24.13 -49.86
C ILE A 245 -11.27 -23.32 -48.63
N GLU A 246 -10.08 -23.58 -48.07
CA GLU A 246 -9.53 -22.83 -46.91
C GLU A 246 -9.45 -21.34 -47.23
N ARG A 247 -8.86 -20.97 -48.37
CA ARG A 247 -8.71 -19.55 -48.76
C ARG A 247 -10.08 -18.88 -48.92
N LYS A 248 -11.02 -19.54 -49.57
CA LYS A 248 -12.38 -19.00 -49.72
C LYS A 248 -13.11 -18.87 -48.41
N ALA A 249 -12.94 -19.82 -47.50
CA ALA A 249 -13.52 -19.77 -46.16
C ALA A 249 -12.96 -18.60 -45.35
N LEU A 250 -11.64 -18.38 -45.41
CA LEU A 250 -10.99 -17.23 -44.72
C LEU A 250 -11.47 -15.90 -45.34
N ASP A 251 -11.61 -15.81 -46.65
CA ASP A 251 -12.16 -14.60 -47.30
C ASP A 251 -13.61 -14.34 -46.87
N ASN A 252 -14.43 -15.38 -46.74
CA ASN A 252 -15.80 -15.27 -46.25
C ASN A 252 -15.85 -14.81 -44.77
N LEU A 253 -15.02 -15.39 -43.92
CA LEU A 253 -14.89 -14.97 -42.52
C LEU A 253 -14.41 -13.52 -42.38
N HIS A 254 -13.43 -13.13 -43.17
CA HIS A 254 -12.94 -11.75 -43.19
C HIS A 254 -14.01 -10.72 -43.58
N ASN A 255 -14.84 -11.08 -44.62
CA ASN A 255 -15.93 -10.22 -45.06
C ASN A 255 -17.07 -10.13 -44.03
N TYR A 256 -17.29 -11.18 -43.23
CA TYR A 256 -18.30 -11.19 -42.16
C TYR A 256 -17.90 -10.36 -40.96
N LEU A 257 -16.62 -10.39 -40.62
CA LEU A 257 -16.06 -9.71 -39.42
C LEU A 257 -15.67 -8.24 -39.67
N LYS A 258 -15.80 -7.76 -40.91
CA LYS A 258 -15.53 -6.38 -41.32
C LYS A 258 -16.73 -5.47 -41.12
#